data_69c35aec855f57b6baae010e90d4a742
#
_entry.id   69c35aec855f57b6baae010e90d4a742
#
_cell.length_a   1.000
_cell.length_b   1.000
_cell.length_c   1.000
_cell.angle_alpha   90.00
_cell.angle_beta   90.00
_cell.angle_gamma   90.00
#
_symmetry.space_group_name_H-M   'P 1'
#
loop_
_entity.id
_entity.type
_entity.pdbx_description
1 polymer ?
#
loop_
_entity_poly.entity_id
_entity_poly.type
_entity_poly.pdbx_seq_one_letter_code
_entity_poly.pdbx_strand_id
1 'polypeptide(L)'
;MLFSGTIEQNLRWGNEDATPKQIEQACQVADAFNFISELPAGLKTELGQGGVNLSGGQKQRLCIARALLKNPKILILDDSMSAVDTATDSRIRSALRNCLPQTTKIVIAQRIASVQEADFIVVLDEGKITGIGTHSQLLQDNKVYKEIYDSQIRKN
;
A
#
# COMPACT_ATOMS: atom_id res chain seq x y z
N MET A 1 4.39 5.84 -9.89
CA MET A 1 5.50 5.79 -10.86
C MET A 1 6.76 6.32 -10.19
N LEU A 2 7.94 5.71 -10.44
CA LEU A 2 9.25 6.21 -10.02
C LEU A 2 9.94 6.93 -11.17
N PHE A 3 10.83 7.88 -10.83
CA PHE A 3 11.59 8.68 -11.76
C PHE A 3 13.06 8.24 -11.77
N SER A 4 13.81 8.59 -12.82
CA SER A 4 15.25 8.42 -12.85
C SER A 4 15.91 9.25 -11.74
N GLY A 5 17.05 8.79 -11.22
CA GLY A 5 17.75 9.38 -10.10
C GLY A 5 17.79 8.45 -8.90
N THR A 6 18.28 8.91 -7.76
CA THR A 6 18.45 8.05 -6.57
C THR A 6 17.11 7.70 -5.90
N ILE A 7 17.12 6.64 -5.08
CA ILE A 7 15.97 6.31 -4.20
C ILE A 7 15.64 7.50 -3.30
N GLU A 8 16.64 8.15 -2.71
CA GLU A 8 16.44 9.33 -1.86
C GLU A 8 15.74 10.47 -2.61
N GLN A 9 16.19 10.80 -3.82
CA GLN A 9 15.54 11.82 -4.65
C GLN A 9 14.09 11.45 -4.93
N ASN A 10 13.80 10.19 -5.26
CA ASN A 10 12.43 9.73 -5.47
C ASN A 10 11.55 9.89 -4.22
N LEU A 11 12.07 9.61 -3.05
CA LEU A 11 11.35 9.79 -1.78
C LEU A 11 11.10 11.26 -1.48
N ARG A 12 12.09 12.14 -1.72
CA ARG A 12 11.99 13.60 -1.51
C ARG A 12 10.95 14.27 -2.41
N TRP A 13 10.52 13.64 -3.50
CA TRP A 13 9.33 14.12 -4.23
C TRP A 13 8.04 14.09 -3.38
N GLY A 14 8.02 13.35 -2.29
CA GLY A 14 6.95 13.39 -1.29
C GLY A 14 7.06 14.61 -0.37
N ASN A 15 8.27 14.93 0.05
CA ASN A 15 8.62 16.10 0.87
C ASN A 15 10.11 16.39 0.69
N GLU A 16 10.43 17.53 0.04
CA GLU A 16 11.80 17.93 -0.26
C GLU A 16 12.63 18.15 1.01
N ASP A 17 12.00 18.73 2.04
CA ASP A 17 12.61 19.06 3.32
C ASP A 17 12.60 17.91 4.34
N ALA A 18 12.22 16.69 3.91
CA ALA A 18 12.17 15.56 4.81
C ALA A 18 13.53 15.27 5.46
N THR A 19 13.56 15.19 6.79
CA THR A 19 14.77 14.79 7.51
C THR A 19 15.11 13.32 7.23
N PRO A 20 16.38 12.89 7.39
CA PRO A 20 16.77 11.49 7.25
C PRO A 20 15.90 10.55 8.10
N LYS A 21 15.56 10.95 9.32
CA LYS A 21 14.70 10.17 10.22
C LYS A 21 13.27 9.99 9.67
N GLN A 22 12.71 11.03 9.06
CA GLN A 22 11.38 10.93 8.43
C GLN A 22 11.41 10.00 7.21
N ILE A 23 12.47 10.07 6.40
CA ILE A 23 12.66 9.16 5.25
C ILE A 23 12.75 7.72 5.74
N GLU A 24 13.58 7.46 6.76
CA GLU A 24 13.72 6.14 7.36
C GLU A 24 12.37 5.61 7.89
N GLN A 25 11.65 6.41 8.66
CA GLN A 25 10.34 6.05 9.22
C GLN A 25 9.32 5.73 8.12
N ALA A 26 9.27 6.55 7.07
CA ALA A 26 8.39 6.29 5.93
C ALA A 26 8.75 4.97 5.22
N CYS A 27 10.03 4.67 5.07
CA CYS A 27 10.52 3.41 4.52
C CYS A 27 10.18 2.21 5.41
N GLN A 28 10.26 2.36 6.74
CA GLN A 28 9.89 1.31 7.70
C GLN A 28 8.39 0.99 7.61
N VAL A 29 7.53 2.01 7.61
CA VAL A 29 6.07 1.86 7.49
C VAL A 29 5.68 1.21 6.17
N ALA A 30 6.38 1.55 5.08
CA ALA A 30 6.17 0.97 3.75
C ALA A 30 6.87 -0.38 3.54
N ASP A 31 7.48 -1.00 4.57
CA ASP A 31 8.28 -2.23 4.49
C ASP A 31 9.40 -2.13 3.43
N ALA A 32 9.91 -0.93 3.20
CA ALA A 32 10.95 -0.66 2.21
C ALA A 32 12.36 -0.61 2.79
N PHE A 33 12.49 -0.38 4.09
CA PHE A 33 13.78 -0.13 4.74
C PHE A 33 14.78 -1.29 4.55
N ASN A 34 14.34 -2.52 4.77
CA ASN A 34 15.22 -3.69 4.72
C ASN A 34 15.85 -3.87 3.33
N PHE A 35 15.04 -3.88 2.26
CA PHE A 35 15.62 -4.06 0.94
C PHE A 35 16.51 -2.88 0.51
N ILE A 36 16.22 -1.64 0.96
CA ILE A 36 17.08 -0.49 0.69
C ILE A 36 18.44 -0.65 1.38
N SER A 37 18.46 -1.13 2.63
CA SER A 37 19.70 -1.34 3.38
C SER A 37 20.57 -2.48 2.83
N GLU A 38 19.99 -3.43 2.11
CA GLU A 38 20.70 -4.50 1.42
C GLU A 38 21.34 -4.04 0.11
N LEU A 39 20.93 -2.90 -0.46
CA LEU A 39 21.53 -2.35 -1.67
C LEU A 39 22.91 -1.74 -1.36
N PRO A 40 23.95 -1.97 -2.20
CA PRO A 40 25.30 -1.47 -1.96
C PRO A 40 25.41 0.03 -1.70
N ALA A 41 24.56 0.84 -2.34
CA ALA A 41 24.51 2.29 -2.18
C ALA A 41 23.32 2.77 -1.33
N GLY A 42 22.50 1.87 -0.77
CA GLY A 42 21.37 2.19 0.07
C GLY A 42 20.43 3.20 -0.63
N LEU A 43 20.09 4.29 0.08
CA LEU A 43 19.27 5.39 -0.46
C LEU A 43 19.90 6.12 -1.66
N LYS A 44 21.21 6.03 -1.85
CA LYS A 44 21.94 6.63 -2.99
C LYS A 44 21.92 5.72 -4.22
N THR A 45 21.27 4.57 -4.17
CA THR A 45 21.13 3.68 -5.32
C THR A 45 20.39 4.38 -6.45
N GLU A 46 21.01 4.43 -7.61
CA GLU A 46 20.44 5.02 -8.83
C GLU A 46 19.33 4.13 -9.40
N LEU A 47 18.21 4.74 -9.72
CA LEU A 47 17.08 4.13 -10.39
C LEU A 47 17.08 4.52 -11.87
N GLY A 48 17.02 3.54 -12.75
CA GLY A 48 16.74 3.78 -14.17
C GLY A 48 15.30 4.29 -14.35
N GLN A 49 14.98 4.68 -15.58
CA GLN A 49 13.64 5.16 -15.94
C GLN A 49 12.55 4.17 -15.47
N GLY A 50 11.59 4.67 -14.69
CA GLY A 50 10.54 3.84 -14.11
C GLY A 50 11.03 2.80 -13.09
N GLY A 51 12.28 2.92 -12.57
CA GLY A 51 12.85 2.00 -11.59
C GLY A 51 13.08 0.60 -12.16
N VAL A 52 13.53 0.47 -13.39
CA VAL A 52 13.70 -0.83 -14.10
C VAL A 52 14.56 -1.86 -13.36
N ASN A 53 15.43 -1.41 -12.48
CA ASN A 53 16.31 -2.23 -11.67
C ASN A 53 15.69 -2.70 -10.32
N LEU A 54 14.41 -2.42 -10.10
CA LEU A 54 13.66 -2.86 -8.93
C LEU A 54 12.52 -3.81 -9.31
N SER A 55 12.19 -4.74 -8.42
CA SER A 55 10.98 -5.57 -8.56
C SER A 55 9.70 -4.72 -8.46
N GLY A 56 8.58 -5.24 -8.95
CA GLY A 56 7.28 -4.57 -8.86
C GLY A 56 6.90 -4.22 -7.41
N GLY A 57 7.09 -5.16 -6.49
CA GLY A 57 6.81 -4.95 -5.06
C GLY A 57 7.73 -3.91 -4.41
N GLN A 58 9.01 -3.85 -4.79
CA GLN A 58 9.94 -2.82 -4.32
C GLN A 58 9.51 -1.42 -4.81
N LYS A 59 9.12 -1.31 -6.09
CA LYS A 59 8.58 -0.06 -6.67
C LYS A 59 7.33 0.42 -5.93
N GLN A 60 6.39 -0.49 -5.66
CA GLN A 60 5.16 -0.15 -4.92
C GLN A 60 5.47 0.35 -3.52
N ARG A 61 6.34 -0.33 -2.77
CA ARG A 61 6.75 0.08 -1.42
C ARG A 61 7.43 1.46 -1.41
N LEU A 62 8.28 1.77 -2.38
CA LEU A 62 8.85 3.13 -2.51
C LEU A 62 7.79 4.19 -2.82
N CYS A 63 6.81 3.88 -3.68
CA CYS A 63 5.71 4.81 -3.95
C CYS A 63 4.86 5.07 -2.70
N ILE A 64 4.63 4.05 -1.87
CA ILE A 64 3.94 4.20 -0.58
C ILE A 64 4.77 5.07 0.36
N ALA A 65 6.07 4.78 0.56
CA ALA A 65 6.95 5.58 1.41
C ALA A 65 6.97 7.05 0.98
N ARG A 66 7.03 7.33 -0.32
CA ARG A 66 6.94 8.68 -0.87
C ARG A 66 5.61 9.36 -0.54
N ALA A 67 4.49 8.65 -0.63
CA ALA A 67 3.18 9.19 -0.29
C ALA A 67 3.07 9.51 1.20
N LEU A 68 3.67 8.70 2.07
CA LEU A 68 3.70 8.91 3.53
C LEU A 68 4.47 10.16 3.94
N LEU A 69 5.54 10.50 3.23
CA LEU A 69 6.33 11.72 3.48
C LEU A 69 5.53 13.02 3.30
N LYS A 70 4.40 12.99 2.57
CA LYS A 70 3.47 14.11 2.46
C LYS A 70 2.64 14.34 3.72
N ASN A 71 2.73 13.45 4.72
CA ASN A 71 1.89 13.47 5.91
C ASN A 71 0.40 13.67 5.58
N PRO A 72 -0.21 12.79 4.74
CA PRO A 72 -1.52 13.03 4.17
C PRO A 72 -2.62 12.87 5.22
N LYS A 73 -3.68 13.68 5.11
CA LYS A 73 -4.93 13.48 5.87
C LYS A 73 -5.77 12.34 5.29
N ILE A 74 -5.67 12.13 3.98
CA ILE A 74 -6.32 11.04 3.24
C ILE A 74 -5.26 10.33 2.41
N LEU A 75 -5.11 9.03 2.61
CA LEU A 75 -4.23 8.15 1.85
C LEU A 75 -5.07 7.22 0.98
N ILE A 76 -4.90 7.30 -0.33
CA ILE A 76 -5.58 6.42 -1.28
C ILE A 76 -4.56 5.38 -1.78
N LEU A 77 -4.88 4.11 -1.61
CA LEU A 77 -4.11 2.96 -2.06
C LEU A 77 -4.91 2.23 -3.15
N ASP A 78 -4.71 2.65 -4.39
CA ASP A 78 -5.37 2.06 -5.55
C ASP A 78 -4.47 1.00 -6.15
N ASP A 79 -4.85 -0.27 -5.96
CA ASP A 79 -4.12 -1.47 -6.37
C ASP A 79 -2.61 -1.45 -6.02
N SER A 80 -2.24 -0.60 -5.04
CA SER A 80 -0.86 -0.33 -4.65
C SER A 80 -0.16 -1.53 -4.00
N MET A 81 -0.90 -2.61 -3.76
CA MET A 81 -0.40 -3.85 -3.14
C MET A 81 -0.45 -5.05 -4.10
N SER A 82 -0.82 -4.87 -5.38
CA SER A 82 -1.03 -5.97 -6.33
C SER A 82 0.24 -6.78 -6.64
N ALA A 83 1.40 -6.12 -6.67
CA ALA A 83 2.69 -6.77 -6.88
C ALA A 83 3.43 -7.10 -5.57
N VAL A 84 2.80 -6.91 -4.41
CA VAL A 84 3.36 -7.21 -3.10
C VAL A 84 2.80 -8.55 -2.62
N ASP A 85 3.64 -9.40 -2.03
CA ASP A 85 3.20 -10.66 -1.45
C ASP A 85 2.28 -10.45 -0.23
N THR A 86 1.47 -11.44 0.10
CA THR A 86 0.44 -11.33 1.14
C THR A 86 0.99 -11.01 2.52
N ALA A 87 2.18 -11.53 2.87
CA ALA A 87 2.79 -11.28 4.17
C ALA A 87 3.27 -9.81 4.28
N THR A 88 3.91 -9.31 3.23
CA THR A 88 4.34 -7.91 3.14
C THR A 88 3.14 -6.95 3.11
N ASP A 89 2.08 -7.26 2.36
CA ASP A 89 0.82 -6.48 2.36
C ASP A 89 0.24 -6.38 3.78
N SER A 90 0.17 -7.49 4.52
CA SER A 90 -0.32 -7.49 5.91
C SER A 90 0.54 -6.63 6.84
N ARG A 91 1.89 -6.69 6.72
CA ARG A 91 2.80 -5.84 7.52
C ARG A 91 2.60 -4.37 7.25
N ILE A 92 2.51 -3.98 5.97
CA ILE A 92 2.28 -2.57 5.58
C ILE A 92 0.95 -2.08 6.14
N ARG A 93 -0.14 -2.84 5.99
CA ARG A 93 -1.46 -2.45 6.52
C ARG A 93 -1.46 -2.30 8.04
N SER A 94 -0.81 -3.21 8.75
CA SER A 94 -0.65 -3.11 10.19
C SER A 94 0.14 -1.86 10.59
N ALA A 95 1.27 -1.59 9.90
CA ALA A 95 2.07 -0.40 10.13
C ALA A 95 1.29 0.89 9.84
N LEU A 96 0.52 0.95 8.75
CA LEU A 96 -0.33 2.10 8.41
C LEU A 96 -1.41 2.36 9.47
N ARG A 97 -2.00 1.32 10.07
CA ARG A 97 -2.96 1.49 11.18
C ARG A 97 -2.30 2.08 12.41
N ASN A 98 -1.18 1.51 12.81
CA ASN A 98 -0.51 1.86 14.05
C ASN A 98 0.20 3.23 13.99
N CYS A 99 0.85 3.54 12.86
CA CYS A 99 1.65 4.75 12.72
C CYS A 99 0.85 5.97 12.23
N LEU A 100 -0.33 5.75 11.61
CA LEU A 100 -1.14 6.81 11.02
C LEU A 100 -2.61 6.73 11.48
N PRO A 101 -2.90 6.74 12.80
CA PRO A 101 -4.26 6.56 13.31
C PRO A 101 -5.22 7.69 12.87
N GLN A 102 -4.70 8.90 12.63
CA GLN A 102 -5.48 10.09 12.25
C GLN A 102 -5.65 10.25 10.71
N THR A 103 -5.07 9.37 9.91
CA THR A 103 -5.17 9.43 8.45
C THR A 103 -6.33 8.56 7.98
N THR A 104 -7.25 9.11 7.20
CA THR A 104 -8.25 8.31 6.49
C THR A 104 -7.58 7.49 5.40
N LYS A 105 -7.78 6.18 5.39
CA LYS A 105 -7.19 5.27 4.41
C LYS A 105 -8.30 4.71 3.51
N ILE A 106 -8.20 4.98 2.22
CA ILE A 106 -9.07 4.40 1.19
C ILE A 106 -8.26 3.35 0.46
N VAL A 107 -8.67 2.09 0.61
CA VAL A 107 -7.99 0.95 -0.03
C VAL A 107 -8.88 0.41 -1.13
N ILE A 108 -8.41 0.44 -2.37
CA ILE A 108 -9.06 -0.19 -3.51
C ILE A 108 -8.30 -1.48 -3.78
N ALA A 109 -8.97 -2.61 -3.63
CA ALA A 109 -8.34 -3.92 -3.80
C ALA A 109 -9.32 -4.96 -4.33
N GLN A 110 -8.77 -5.91 -5.08
CA GLN A 110 -9.51 -7.07 -5.58
C GLN A 110 -9.51 -8.22 -4.57
N ARG A 111 -8.51 -8.27 -3.67
CA ARG A 111 -8.41 -9.31 -2.64
C ARG A 111 -9.16 -8.90 -1.38
N ILE A 112 -10.11 -9.73 -0.93
CA ILE A 112 -10.86 -9.47 0.30
C ILE A 112 -9.94 -9.44 1.52
N ALA A 113 -8.91 -10.26 1.57
CA ALA A 113 -7.90 -10.24 2.63
C ALA A 113 -7.26 -8.86 2.83
N SER A 114 -7.21 -8.01 1.80
CA SER A 114 -6.67 -6.65 1.89
C SER A 114 -7.62 -5.64 2.51
N VAL A 115 -8.93 -5.93 2.58
CA VAL A 115 -9.96 -4.99 3.06
C VAL A 115 -10.79 -5.52 4.23
N GLN A 116 -10.68 -6.81 4.59
CA GLN A 116 -11.53 -7.45 5.62
C GLN A 116 -11.43 -6.81 7.01
N GLU A 117 -10.34 -6.10 7.31
CA GLU A 117 -10.11 -5.42 8.58
C GLU A 117 -10.39 -3.90 8.50
N ALA A 118 -11.01 -3.43 7.41
CA ALA A 118 -11.44 -2.05 7.29
C ALA A 118 -12.64 -1.76 8.21
N ASP A 119 -12.76 -0.51 8.66
CA ASP A 119 -13.89 -0.07 9.49
C ASP A 119 -15.21 -0.29 8.76
N PHE A 120 -15.23 -0.08 7.43
CA PHE A 120 -16.31 -0.47 6.53
C PHE A 120 -15.79 -0.67 5.11
N ILE A 121 -16.52 -1.46 4.35
CA ILE A 121 -16.21 -1.85 2.98
C ILE A 121 -17.37 -1.38 2.10
N VAL A 122 -17.05 -0.80 0.96
CA VAL A 122 -18.00 -0.45 -0.10
C VAL A 122 -17.86 -1.48 -1.22
N VAL A 123 -18.94 -2.19 -1.54
CA VAL A 123 -18.97 -3.15 -2.64
C VAL A 123 -19.49 -2.46 -3.88
N LEU A 124 -18.67 -2.46 -4.94
CA LEU A 124 -19.02 -1.88 -6.25
C LEU A 124 -19.22 -3.02 -7.24
N ASP A 125 -20.33 -2.97 -7.97
CA ASP A 125 -20.63 -3.88 -9.07
C ASP A 125 -21.29 -3.08 -10.22
N GLU A 126 -20.80 -3.27 -11.44
CA GLU A 126 -21.22 -2.53 -12.64
C GLU A 126 -21.35 -1.00 -12.43
N GLY A 127 -20.41 -0.41 -11.68
CA GLY A 127 -20.38 1.03 -11.40
C GLY A 127 -21.40 1.50 -10.35
N LYS A 128 -22.08 0.59 -9.66
CA LYS A 128 -23.07 0.90 -8.61
C LYS A 128 -22.63 0.35 -7.27
N ILE A 129 -22.99 1.05 -6.19
CA ILE A 129 -22.81 0.54 -4.84
C ILE A 129 -23.90 -0.50 -4.57
N THR A 130 -23.48 -1.75 -4.32
CA THR A 130 -24.38 -2.87 -4.00
C THR A 130 -24.42 -3.21 -2.52
N GLY A 131 -23.46 -2.69 -1.72
CA GLY A 131 -23.45 -2.85 -0.28
C GLY A 131 -22.40 -1.99 0.40
N ILE A 132 -22.69 -1.63 1.65
CA ILE A 132 -21.75 -0.95 2.56
C ILE A 132 -21.89 -1.61 3.93
N GLY A 133 -20.78 -2.00 4.54
CA GLY A 133 -20.77 -2.62 5.86
C GLY A 133 -19.41 -3.16 6.27
N THR A 134 -19.36 -3.80 7.42
CA THR A 134 -18.19 -4.56 7.86
C THR A 134 -18.07 -5.86 7.07
N HIS A 135 -16.89 -6.49 7.12
CA HIS A 135 -16.67 -7.81 6.52
C HIS A 135 -17.75 -8.83 6.93
N SER A 136 -18.06 -8.92 8.21
CA SER A 136 -19.05 -9.88 8.73
C SER A 136 -20.47 -9.59 8.24
N GLN A 137 -20.88 -8.32 8.20
CA GLN A 137 -22.18 -7.92 7.66
C GLN A 137 -22.31 -8.26 6.17
N LEU A 138 -21.29 -7.90 5.39
CA LEU A 138 -21.33 -8.15 3.94
C LEU A 138 -21.29 -9.64 3.58
N LEU A 139 -20.64 -10.48 4.39
CA LEU A 139 -20.72 -11.95 4.20
C LEU A 139 -22.13 -12.49 4.40
N GLN A 140 -22.94 -11.88 5.25
CA GLN A 140 -24.33 -12.30 5.50
C GLN A 140 -25.30 -11.73 4.50
N ASP A 141 -25.16 -10.42 4.19
CA ASP A 141 -26.20 -9.64 3.55
C ASP A 141 -25.91 -9.29 2.08
N ASN A 142 -24.66 -9.47 1.60
CA ASN A 142 -24.28 -9.11 0.23
C ASN A 142 -23.82 -10.33 -0.58
N LYS A 143 -24.65 -10.72 -1.56
CA LYS A 143 -24.37 -11.89 -2.40
C LYS A 143 -23.08 -11.75 -3.22
N VAL A 144 -22.85 -10.57 -3.81
CA VAL A 144 -21.66 -10.29 -4.64
C VAL A 144 -20.39 -10.42 -3.80
N TYR A 145 -20.37 -9.81 -2.60
CA TYR A 145 -19.24 -9.91 -1.69
C TYR A 145 -18.93 -11.34 -1.27
N LYS A 146 -19.99 -12.10 -0.96
CA LYS A 146 -19.86 -13.50 -0.57
C LYS A 146 -19.32 -14.37 -1.71
N GLU A 147 -19.80 -14.18 -2.94
CA GLU A 147 -19.30 -14.91 -4.12
C GLU A 147 -17.81 -14.66 -4.36
N ILE A 148 -17.37 -13.37 -4.23
CA ILE A 148 -15.95 -13.02 -4.34
C ILE A 148 -15.14 -13.70 -3.23
N TYR A 149 -15.60 -13.67 -1.99
CA TYR A 149 -14.94 -14.29 -0.84
C TYR A 149 -14.77 -15.80 -1.04
N ASP A 150 -15.86 -16.49 -1.37
CA ASP A 150 -15.86 -17.95 -1.59
C ASP A 150 -14.92 -18.35 -2.75
N SER A 151 -14.87 -17.54 -3.81
CA SER A 151 -13.97 -17.77 -4.93
C SER A 151 -12.48 -17.65 -4.58
N GLN A 152 -12.16 -16.81 -3.60
CA GLN A 152 -10.77 -16.59 -3.15
C GLN A 152 -10.31 -17.64 -2.13
N ILE A 153 -11.21 -18.12 -1.26
CA ILE A 153 -10.87 -19.21 -0.31
C ILE A 153 -10.62 -20.52 -1.04
N ARG A 154 -11.39 -20.85 -2.09
CA ARG A 154 -11.23 -22.10 -2.85
C ARG A 154 -9.92 -22.17 -3.66
N LYS A 155 -9.22 -21.06 -3.82
CA LYS A 155 -7.96 -20.98 -4.59
C LYS A 155 -6.70 -21.06 -3.71
N ASN A 156 -6.84 -21.05 -2.40
CA ASN A 156 -5.79 -21.25 -1.40
C ASN A 156 -5.88 -22.66 -0.81
#